data_811b3f2496ac0ccef2e744be684c4c0e
#
_entry.id   811b3f2496ac0ccef2e744be684c4c0e
#
_cell.length_a   1.000
_cell.length_b   1.000
_cell.length_c   1.000
_cell.angle_alpha   90.00
_cell.angle_beta   90.00
_cell.angle_gamma   90.00
#
_symmetry.space_group_name_H-M   'P 1'
#
loop_
_entity.id
_entity.type
_entity.pdbx_description
1 polymer ?
#
loop_
_entity_poly.entity_id
_entity_poly.type
_entity_poly.pdbx_seq_one_letter_code
_entity_poly.pdbx_strand_id
1 'polypeptide(L)'
;MFKRFIVVIASVTSLLGLCKPVLAEDNSNFWDSFALGGYSSAGVEIPRDSKANAFINEISLILTWENESRFKFFGEFELEEPLKWNSQQGLTTRDAYLDLERFYLDYNLSEKLNLRAGRLLTPAGRWNLIHAAPLVWTSTRPIATRLLFPSSINGLMLYGSVPYQDYAFEYTFFTEGLKDQIRDDNEIIYKHVNGARFTLNAPINIGLTLASFQEDRPLSPTYRLFGLDFVTHIGNLELSGEGFYRNTNKGNDGGSGAYLQSAYHLGNEWYWLTRLETFDHPESGSAERWLIGATKRVKPNQLLKFEFVGGSGELPDSPRGFISTFAVLF
;
A
#
# COMPACT_ATOMS: atom_id res chain seq x y z
N MET A 1 -28.71 -21.00 -4.75
CA MET A 1 -27.44 -20.24 -4.66
C MET A 1 -27.64 -18.80 -4.17
N PHE A 2 -28.63 -18.07 -4.67
CA PHE A 2 -28.96 -16.69 -4.26
C PHE A 2 -29.27 -16.48 -2.76
N LYS A 3 -29.89 -17.45 -2.07
CA LYS A 3 -30.21 -17.31 -0.63
C LYS A 3 -29.03 -17.34 0.33
N ARG A 4 -27.89 -17.93 -0.06
CA ARG A 4 -26.67 -17.92 0.78
C ARG A 4 -25.89 -16.60 0.65
N PHE A 5 -26.01 -15.93 -0.49
CA PHE A 5 -25.36 -14.64 -0.73
C PHE A 5 -25.99 -13.49 0.08
N ILE A 6 -27.32 -13.52 0.23
CA ILE A 6 -28.06 -12.52 1.04
C ILE A 6 -27.71 -12.64 2.52
N VAL A 7 -27.42 -13.84 3.01
CA VAL A 7 -27.04 -14.06 4.43
C VAL A 7 -25.65 -13.48 4.74
N VAL A 8 -24.70 -13.55 3.82
CA VAL A 8 -23.37 -12.98 4.02
C VAL A 8 -23.40 -11.44 4.02
N ILE A 9 -24.16 -10.84 3.10
CA ILE A 9 -24.34 -9.38 3.05
C ILE A 9 -25.13 -8.88 4.27
N ALA A 10 -26.17 -9.62 4.69
CA ALA A 10 -26.94 -9.27 5.89
C ALA A 10 -26.11 -9.41 7.18
N SER A 11 -25.14 -10.34 7.23
CA SER A 11 -24.25 -10.50 8.38
C SER A 11 -23.21 -9.36 8.47
N VAL A 12 -22.72 -8.86 7.35
CA VAL A 12 -21.79 -7.71 7.32
C VAL A 12 -22.52 -6.42 7.67
N THR A 13 -23.75 -6.22 7.19
CA THR A 13 -24.56 -5.04 7.56
C THR A 13 -25.01 -5.06 9.02
N SER A 14 -25.21 -6.22 9.64
CA SER A 14 -25.53 -6.30 11.06
C SER A 14 -24.32 -6.03 11.97
N LEU A 15 -23.08 -6.30 11.54
CA LEU A 15 -21.88 -5.88 12.26
C LEU A 15 -21.65 -4.34 12.21
N LEU A 16 -22.01 -3.69 11.11
CA LEU A 16 -21.89 -2.24 10.96
C LEU A 16 -22.93 -1.46 11.77
N GLY A 17 -24.03 -2.10 12.17
CA GLY A 17 -25.09 -1.50 13.01
C GLY A 17 -24.75 -1.39 14.51
N LEU A 18 -23.59 -1.89 14.95
CA LEU A 18 -23.18 -1.85 16.35
C LEU A 18 -22.31 -0.63 16.74
N CYS A 19 -21.94 0.22 15.78
CA CYS A 19 -21.30 1.49 16.08
C CYS A 19 -22.34 2.49 16.62
N LYS A 20 -22.58 2.46 17.92
CA LYS A 20 -23.31 3.53 18.60
C LYS A 20 -22.41 4.77 18.72
N PRO A 21 -22.95 5.99 18.51
CA PRO A 21 -22.18 7.19 18.85
C PRO A 21 -21.93 7.18 20.37
N VAL A 22 -20.68 7.18 20.76
CA VAL A 22 -20.26 7.25 22.17
C VAL A 22 -20.54 8.66 22.67
N LEU A 23 -21.50 8.80 23.58
CA LEU A 23 -21.60 9.95 24.47
C LEU A 23 -20.55 9.74 25.57
N ALA A 24 -19.66 10.71 25.74
CA ALA A 24 -18.58 10.64 26.71
C ALA A 24 -19.14 10.62 28.13
N GLU A 25 -19.04 9.51 28.83
CA GLU A 25 -19.06 9.40 30.27
C GLU A 25 -17.69 8.95 30.76
N ASP A 26 -17.20 9.59 31.80
CA ASP A 26 -15.86 9.55 32.39
C ASP A 26 -15.58 8.23 33.13
N ASN A 27 -15.69 7.09 32.43
CA ASN A 27 -15.18 5.79 32.82
C ASN A 27 -14.60 5.15 31.57
N SER A 28 -13.32 5.40 31.26
CA SER A 28 -12.62 4.77 30.14
C SER A 28 -12.49 3.26 30.36
N ASN A 29 -13.52 2.52 29.97
CA ASN A 29 -13.43 1.07 29.91
C ASN A 29 -12.38 0.67 28.88
N PHE A 30 -11.62 -0.38 29.12
CA PHE A 30 -10.66 -0.96 28.20
C PHE A 30 -11.22 -1.09 26.77
N TRP A 31 -12.51 -1.40 26.64
CA TRP A 31 -13.22 -1.57 25.37
C TRP A 31 -13.46 -0.27 24.60
N ASP A 32 -13.52 0.88 25.27
CA ASP A 32 -13.74 2.18 24.65
C ASP A 32 -12.51 2.67 23.88
N SER A 33 -11.36 2.04 24.13
CA SER A 33 -10.10 2.29 23.44
C SER A 33 -9.99 1.60 22.09
N PHE A 34 -10.95 0.75 21.71
CA PHE A 34 -10.97 0.11 20.40
C PHE A 34 -11.71 0.97 19.36
N ALA A 35 -11.12 1.08 18.18
CA ALA A 35 -11.81 1.63 17.01
C ALA A 35 -11.74 0.62 15.86
N LEU A 36 -12.87 0.48 15.17
CA LEU A 36 -13.01 -0.34 13.98
C LEU A 36 -13.27 0.56 12.78
N GLY A 37 -12.53 0.35 11.72
CA GLY A 37 -12.69 1.02 10.44
C GLY A 37 -12.29 0.09 9.31
N GLY A 38 -12.12 0.63 8.12
CA GLY A 38 -11.68 -0.16 6.99
C GLY A 38 -11.81 0.60 5.69
N TYR A 39 -11.48 -0.08 4.61
CA TYR A 39 -11.66 0.46 3.27
C TYR A 39 -12.03 -0.65 2.28
N SER A 40 -12.51 -0.24 1.14
CA SER A 40 -12.79 -1.15 0.04
C SER A 40 -12.64 -0.42 -1.28
N SER A 41 -12.29 -1.16 -2.33
CA SER A 41 -12.35 -0.67 -3.69
C SER A 41 -13.01 -1.68 -4.63
N ALA A 42 -13.75 -1.13 -5.60
CA ALA A 42 -14.39 -1.90 -6.65
C ALA A 42 -14.28 -1.15 -7.97
N GLY A 43 -14.27 -1.87 -9.09
CA GLY A 43 -14.10 -1.20 -10.36
C GLY A 43 -14.40 -2.04 -11.57
N VAL A 44 -14.07 -1.44 -12.70
CA VAL A 44 -14.11 -2.07 -14.02
C VAL A 44 -12.79 -1.79 -14.74
N GLU A 45 -12.32 -2.77 -15.47
CA GLU A 45 -11.18 -2.63 -16.36
C GLU A 45 -11.53 -3.09 -17.78
N ILE A 46 -11.00 -2.40 -18.75
CA ILE A 46 -11.08 -2.76 -20.17
C ILE A 46 -9.63 -2.87 -20.66
N PRO A 47 -9.03 -4.06 -20.48
CA PRO A 47 -7.65 -4.28 -20.92
C PRO A 47 -7.55 -4.15 -22.45
N ARG A 48 -6.37 -3.74 -22.92
CA ARG A 48 -6.13 -3.52 -24.38
C ARG A 48 -6.36 -4.79 -25.19
N ASP A 49 -5.94 -5.95 -24.65
CA ASP A 49 -5.86 -7.21 -25.39
C ASP A 49 -6.80 -8.29 -24.84
N SER A 50 -7.72 -7.92 -23.97
CA SER A 50 -8.68 -8.86 -23.37
C SER A 50 -10.06 -8.21 -23.13
N LYS A 51 -10.99 -8.99 -22.59
CA LYS A 51 -12.37 -8.52 -22.35
C LYS A 51 -12.45 -7.71 -21.07
N ALA A 52 -13.48 -6.86 -21.00
CA ALA A 52 -13.78 -6.09 -19.82
C ALA A 52 -14.07 -7.01 -18.61
N ASN A 53 -13.54 -6.61 -17.47
CA ASN A 53 -13.76 -7.22 -16.18
C ASN A 53 -14.41 -6.20 -15.24
N ALA A 54 -15.26 -6.67 -14.33
CA ALA A 54 -15.69 -5.93 -13.15
C ALA A 54 -15.20 -6.69 -11.91
N PHE A 55 -14.77 -5.98 -10.88
CA PHE A 55 -14.14 -6.59 -9.71
C PHE A 55 -14.42 -5.81 -8.44
N ILE A 56 -14.40 -6.51 -7.32
CA ILE A 56 -14.07 -5.94 -6.01
C ILE A 56 -12.61 -6.30 -5.79
N ASN A 57 -11.75 -5.29 -5.63
CA ASN A 57 -10.31 -5.50 -5.50
C ASN A 57 -9.95 -5.96 -4.09
N GLU A 58 -10.44 -5.20 -3.10
CA GLU A 58 -10.16 -5.48 -1.70
C GLU A 58 -11.31 -5.07 -0.78
N ILE A 59 -11.40 -5.74 0.36
CA ILE A 59 -12.19 -5.34 1.53
C ILE A 59 -11.28 -5.47 2.73
N SER A 60 -10.82 -4.35 3.27
CA SER A 60 -9.94 -4.29 4.43
C SER A 60 -10.72 -3.90 5.68
N LEU A 61 -10.45 -4.60 6.80
CA LEU A 61 -10.91 -4.26 8.13
C LEU A 61 -9.73 -3.87 9.01
N ILE A 62 -9.82 -2.71 9.63
CA ILE A 62 -8.80 -2.15 10.49
C ILE A 62 -9.33 -2.10 11.92
N LEU A 63 -8.62 -2.75 12.83
CA LEU A 63 -8.85 -2.69 14.26
C LEU A 63 -7.69 -1.98 14.93
N THR A 64 -7.96 -0.91 15.66
CA THR A 64 -6.96 -0.21 16.47
C THR A 64 -7.35 -0.24 17.94
N TRP A 65 -6.36 -0.25 18.82
CA TRP A 65 -6.53 -0.01 20.24
C TRP A 65 -5.49 1.01 20.68
N GLU A 66 -5.98 2.09 21.26
CA GLU A 66 -5.17 3.20 21.73
C GLU A 66 -5.81 3.80 22.99
N ASN A 67 -5.03 3.98 24.04
CA ASN A 67 -5.42 4.66 25.27
C ASN A 67 -4.24 5.48 25.83
N GLU A 68 -4.35 5.98 27.03
CA GLU A 68 -3.30 6.75 27.70
C GLU A 68 -2.04 5.93 28.05
N SER A 69 -2.05 4.59 27.85
CA SER A 69 -0.87 3.76 28.06
C SER A 69 0.20 4.00 27.01
N ARG A 70 1.38 3.45 27.24
CA ARG A 70 2.48 3.49 26.25
C ARG A 70 2.31 2.49 25.13
N PHE A 71 1.29 1.63 25.18
CA PHE A 71 1.01 0.60 24.19
C PHE A 71 -0.09 1.07 23.24
N LYS A 72 0.07 0.74 21.96
CA LYS A 72 -0.94 0.89 20.92
C LYS A 72 -0.94 -0.36 20.07
N PHE A 73 -2.11 -0.83 19.69
CA PHE A 73 -2.26 -1.98 18.81
C PHE A 73 -2.89 -1.57 17.48
N PHE A 74 -2.45 -2.20 16.41
CA PHE A 74 -3.00 -2.07 15.07
C PHE A 74 -3.11 -3.45 14.42
N GLY A 75 -4.28 -3.76 13.87
CA GLY A 75 -4.52 -4.96 13.07
C GLY A 75 -5.28 -4.60 11.81
N GLU A 76 -4.88 -5.16 10.67
CA GLU A 76 -5.53 -5.01 9.37
C GLU A 76 -5.63 -6.35 8.69
N PHE A 77 -6.85 -6.73 8.38
CA PHE A 77 -7.21 -7.95 7.69
C PHE A 77 -7.81 -7.58 6.34
N GLU A 78 -7.28 -8.10 5.29
CA GLU A 78 -7.69 -7.79 3.93
C GLU A 78 -8.20 -9.03 3.20
N LEU A 79 -9.41 -8.94 2.66
CA LEU A 79 -9.96 -9.91 1.74
C LEU A 79 -9.67 -9.41 0.32
N GLU A 80 -8.64 -9.98 -0.27
CA GLU A 80 -8.15 -9.66 -1.62
C GLU A 80 -8.97 -10.38 -2.68
N GLU A 81 -9.22 -9.70 -3.79
CA GLU A 81 -9.92 -10.19 -4.98
C GLU A 81 -11.20 -11.00 -4.68
N PRO A 82 -12.07 -10.55 -3.74
CA PRO A 82 -13.21 -11.34 -3.31
C PRO A 82 -14.21 -11.65 -4.42
N LEU A 83 -14.23 -10.84 -5.48
CA LEU A 83 -15.17 -10.99 -6.57
C LEU A 83 -14.64 -10.44 -7.89
N LYS A 84 -14.66 -11.27 -8.94
CA LYS A 84 -14.33 -10.88 -10.31
C LYS A 84 -15.41 -11.39 -11.27
N TRP A 85 -15.81 -10.56 -12.20
CA TRP A 85 -16.73 -10.91 -13.25
C TRP A 85 -16.14 -10.58 -14.62
N ASN A 86 -16.27 -11.49 -15.55
CA ASN A 86 -16.05 -11.24 -16.97
C ASN A 86 -17.06 -11.98 -17.83
N SER A 87 -17.21 -11.53 -19.09
CA SER A 87 -18.24 -12.06 -19.99
C SER A 87 -17.98 -13.51 -20.46
N GLN A 88 -16.83 -14.10 -20.22
CA GLN A 88 -16.50 -15.46 -20.62
C GLN A 88 -16.69 -16.47 -19.49
N GLN A 89 -16.24 -16.13 -18.30
CA GLN A 89 -16.22 -17.00 -17.13
C GLN A 89 -17.41 -16.75 -16.18
N GLY A 90 -18.11 -15.61 -16.36
CA GLY A 90 -19.14 -15.18 -15.42
C GLY A 90 -18.53 -14.66 -14.12
N LEU A 91 -19.27 -14.82 -13.04
CA LEU A 91 -18.86 -14.41 -11.70
C LEU A 91 -17.97 -15.49 -11.06
N THR A 92 -16.81 -15.09 -10.55
CA THR A 92 -15.86 -15.97 -9.87
C THR A 92 -15.36 -15.34 -8.56
N THR A 93 -15.04 -16.20 -7.59
CA THR A 93 -14.37 -15.89 -6.33
C THR A 93 -13.08 -16.72 -6.20
N ARG A 94 -12.59 -17.26 -7.33
CA ARG A 94 -11.51 -18.25 -7.33
C ARG A 94 -10.20 -17.70 -6.78
N ASP A 95 -9.96 -16.39 -7.02
CA ASP A 95 -8.72 -15.73 -6.67
C ASP A 95 -8.81 -15.06 -5.28
N ALA A 96 -9.94 -15.22 -4.58
CA ALA A 96 -10.17 -14.63 -3.27
C ALA A 96 -9.31 -15.30 -2.19
N TYR A 97 -8.55 -14.49 -1.45
CA TYR A 97 -7.81 -14.95 -0.28
C TYR A 97 -7.83 -13.90 0.84
N LEU A 98 -7.63 -14.37 2.08
CA LEU A 98 -7.54 -13.50 3.26
C LEU A 98 -6.06 -13.26 3.58
N ASP A 99 -5.66 -12.01 3.62
CA ASP A 99 -4.35 -11.58 4.06
C ASP A 99 -4.38 -10.90 5.42
N LEU A 100 -3.33 -11.11 6.18
CA LEU A 100 -2.99 -10.32 7.37
C LEU A 100 -1.98 -9.26 6.94
N GLU A 101 -2.48 -8.11 6.45
CA GLU A 101 -1.62 -7.08 5.89
C GLU A 101 -0.72 -6.45 6.95
N ARG A 102 -1.31 -6.07 8.09
CA ARG A 102 -0.58 -5.51 9.24
C ARG A 102 -1.14 -6.05 10.56
N PHE A 103 -0.24 -6.35 11.49
CA PHE A 103 -0.61 -6.78 12.83
C PHE A 103 0.55 -6.52 13.79
N TYR A 104 0.49 -5.44 14.54
CA TYR A 104 1.61 -5.04 15.38
C TYR A 104 1.19 -4.35 16.68
N LEU A 105 2.12 -4.36 17.61
CA LEU A 105 2.08 -3.63 18.86
C LEU A 105 3.16 -2.55 18.84
N ASP A 106 2.77 -1.32 19.11
CA ASP A 106 3.67 -0.20 19.37
C ASP A 106 3.88 -0.01 20.87
N TYR A 107 5.10 0.27 21.25
CA TYR A 107 5.47 0.70 22.59
C TYR A 107 6.20 2.03 22.53
N ASN A 108 5.63 3.06 23.17
CA ASN A 108 6.25 4.37 23.27
C ASN A 108 7.34 4.36 24.34
N LEU A 109 8.60 4.37 23.92
CA LEU A 109 9.78 4.44 24.79
C LEU A 109 9.99 5.86 25.34
N SER A 110 9.81 6.87 24.46
CA SER A 110 9.91 8.29 24.79
C SER A 110 9.21 9.14 23.72
N GLU A 111 9.09 10.43 23.92
CA GLU A 111 8.51 11.37 22.94
C GLU A 111 9.13 11.29 21.54
N LYS A 112 10.37 10.81 21.44
CA LYS A 112 11.13 10.74 20.19
C LYS A 112 11.39 9.33 19.70
N LEU A 113 11.02 8.30 20.46
CA LEU A 113 11.42 6.92 20.18
C LEU A 113 10.30 5.94 20.49
N ASN A 114 9.95 5.13 19.49
CA ASN A 114 8.95 4.08 19.56
C ASN A 114 9.55 2.75 19.10
N LEU A 115 9.08 1.67 19.69
CA LEU A 115 9.36 0.31 19.28
C LEU A 115 8.05 -0.32 18.75
N ARG A 116 8.10 -0.92 17.58
CA ARG A 116 7.01 -1.69 16.96
C ARG A 116 7.45 -3.14 16.80
N ALA A 117 6.56 -4.07 17.12
CA ALA A 117 6.79 -5.51 16.96
C ALA A 117 5.58 -6.17 16.31
N GLY A 118 5.79 -7.00 15.29
CA GLY A 118 4.74 -7.73 14.59
C GLY A 118 4.92 -7.76 13.08
N ARG A 119 3.79 -7.90 12.36
CA ARG A 119 3.74 -7.76 10.90
C ARG A 119 3.53 -6.29 10.53
N LEU A 120 4.41 -5.77 9.73
CA LEU A 120 4.45 -4.35 9.38
C LEU A 120 4.85 -4.17 7.92
N LEU A 121 4.37 -3.09 7.30
CA LEU A 121 4.83 -2.71 5.97
C LEU A 121 6.31 -2.36 6.02
N THR A 122 7.06 -2.84 5.04
CA THR A 122 8.47 -2.48 4.91
C THR A 122 8.60 -0.97 4.68
N PRO A 123 9.39 -0.24 5.48
CA PRO A 123 9.58 1.18 5.30
C PRO A 123 10.48 1.48 4.09
N ALA A 124 9.99 1.14 2.89
CA ALA A 124 10.67 1.38 1.63
C ALA A 124 9.77 2.22 0.72
N GLY A 125 10.25 3.42 0.41
CA GLY A 125 9.49 4.41 -0.32
C GLY A 125 8.28 4.95 0.46
N ARG A 126 7.54 5.83 -0.16
CA ARG A 126 6.32 6.44 0.36
C ARG A 126 5.09 5.59 0.00
N TRP A 127 5.00 5.15 -1.26
CA TRP A 127 3.81 4.47 -1.78
C TRP A 127 3.52 3.17 -1.01
N ASN A 128 4.54 2.39 -0.70
CA ASN A 128 4.36 1.14 0.07
C ASN A 128 3.71 1.37 1.44
N LEU A 129 3.91 2.53 2.06
CA LEU A 129 3.36 2.84 3.38
C LEU A 129 1.91 3.36 3.35
N ILE A 130 1.43 3.89 2.19
CA ILE A 130 0.13 4.54 2.07
C ILE A 130 -0.74 3.95 0.94
N HIS A 131 -0.47 2.74 0.51
CA HIS A 131 -1.04 2.10 -0.68
C HIS A 131 -2.56 1.85 -0.65
N ALA A 132 -3.21 1.99 0.50
CA ALA A 132 -4.66 1.82 0.62
C ALA A 132 -5.43 2.64 -0.44
N ALA A 133 -6.34 2.00 -1.16
CA ALA A 133 -6.99 2.58 -2.33
C ALA A 133 -7.62 3.97 -2.10
N PRO A 134 -8.26 4.29 -0.95
CA PRO A 134 -8.79 5.64 -0.72
C PRO A 134 -7.74 6.70 -0.43
N LEU A 135 -6.49 6.33 -0.18
CA LEU A 135 -5.40 7.24 0.20
C LEU A 135 -4.47 7.58 -0.97
N VAL A 136 -4.53 6.84 -2.07
CA VAL A 136 -3.70 7.05 -3.26
C VAL A 136 -4.52 7.59 -4.42
N TRP A 137 -3.90 8.41 -5.26
CA TRP A 137 -4.58 9.04 -6.41
C TRP A 137 -4.98 8.06 -7.50
N THR A 138 -4.20 7.00 -7.68
CA THR A 138 -4.34 6.05 -8.79
C THR A 138 -4.88 4.70 -8.33
N SER A 139 -5.56 3.99 -9.22
CA SER A 139 -6.00 2.60 -9.01
C SER A 139 -4.84 1.63 -9.19
N THR A 140 -3.91 1.98 -10.08
CA THR A 140 -2.77 1.13 -10.38
C THR A 140 -1.57 1.46 -9.48
N ARG A 141 -0.95 0.43 -8.92
CA ARG A 141 0.29 0.52 -8.16
C ARG A 141 1.47 0.86 -9.09
N PRO A 142 2.40 1.77 -8.71
CA PRO A 142 3.64 1.97 -9.44
C PRO A 142 4.48 0.70 -9.51
N ILE A 143 5.00 0.36 -10.70
CA ILE A 143 5.74 -0.89 -10.92
C ILE A 143 6.97 -0.98 -10.01
N ALA A 144 7.70 0.12 -9.87
CA ALA A 144 8.91 0.19 -9.06
C ALA A 144 8.70 -0.18 -7.57
N THR A 145 7.48 -0.04 -7.05
CA THR A 145 7.18 -0.32 -5.64
C THR A 145 6.72 -1.76 -5.39
N ARG A 146 6.68 -2.61 -6.41
CA ARG A 146 6.07 -3.93 -6.34
C ARG A 146 7.07 -5.09 -6.29
N LEU A 147 8.11 -5.07 -7.11
CA LEU A 147 8.98 -6.22 -7.36
C LEU A 147 10.41 -6.06 -6.86
N LEU A 148 10.80 -4.89 -6.35
CA LEU A 148 12.20 -4.61 -6.00
C LEU A 148 12.55 -4.86 -4.54
N PHE A 149 11.54 -4.98 -3.66
CA PHE A 149 11.72 -5.17 -2.23
C PHE A 149 10.49 -5.83 -1.60
N PRO A 150 10.60 -6.44 -0.40
CA PRO A 150 9.44 -6.99 0.32
C PRO A 150 8.44 -5.91 0.68
N SER A 151 7.14 -6.10 0.40
CA SER A 151 6.07 -5.16 0.78
C SER A 151 5.89 -5.08 2.29
N SER A 152 6.02 -6.21 2.99
CA SER A 152 5.87 -6.34 4.43
C SER A 152 6.93 -7.25 5.04
N ILE A 153 7.10 -7.17 6.36
CA ILE A 153 7.99 -8.03 7.16
C ILE A 153 7.32 -8.40 8.48
N ASN A 154 7.69 -9.57 9.02
CA ASN A 154 7.37 -9.97 10.39
C ASN A 154 8.60 -9.70 11.26
N GLY A 155 8.59 -8.66 12.09
CA GLY A 155 9.80 -8.27 12.79
C GLY A 155 9.66 -7.13 13.78
N LEU A 156 10.74 -6.39 13.89
CA LEU A 156 10.87 -5.25 14.79
C LEU A 156 11.16 -3.97 14.01
N MET A 157 10.64 -2.86 14.49
CA MET A 157 10.91 -1.52 13.98
C MET A 157 11.14 -0.56 15.13
N LEU A 158 12.25 0.16 15.08
CA LEU A 158 12.55 1.28 15.96
C LEU A 158 12.38 2.56 15.15
N TYR A 159 11.53 3.47 15.58
CA TYR A 159 11.22 4.68 14.81
C TYR A 159 10.95 5.88 15.70
N GLY A 160 11.11 7.05 15.13
CA GLY A 160 10.84 8.29 15.83
C GLY A 160 10.98 9.51 14.95
N SER A 161 10.77 10.67 15.56
CA SER A 161 10.90 11.96 14.92
C SER A 161 11.62 12.93 15.84
N VAL A 162 12.45 13.79 15.25
CA VAL A 162 13.12 14.88 15.96
C VAL A 162 12.89 16.19 15.20
N PRO A 163 12.64 17.31 15.91
CA PRO A 163 12.55 18.60 15.26
C PRO A 163 13.93 18.98 14.67
N TYR A 164 13.91 19.56 13.49
CA TYR A 164 15.10 20.11 12.82
C TYR A 164 14.76 21.48 12.25
N GLN A 165 15.11 22.54 12.95
CA GLN A 165 14.67 23.91 12.67
C GLN A 165 13.12 23.99 12.63
N ASP A 166 12.55 24.46 11.53
CA ASP A 166 11.10 24.53 11.29
C ASP A 166 10.52 23.23 10.69
N TYR A 167 11.31 22.16 10.59
CA TYR A 167 10.98 20.91 9.95
C TYR A 167 11.02 19.74 10.93
N ALA A 168 10.62 18.55 10.47
CA ALA A 168 10.77 17.31 11.22
C ALA A 168 11.66 16.33 10.45
N PHE A 169 12.61 15.75 11.17
CA PHE A 169 13.42 14.64 10.67
C PHE A 169 12.92 13.34 11.31
N GLU A 170 12.44 12.43 10.49
CA GLU A 170 11.99 11.11 10.90
C GLU A 170 13.05 10.06 10.59
N TYR A 171 13.13 9.07 11.45
CA TYR A 171 14.02 7.92 11.26
C TYR A 171 13.33 6.63 11.64
N THR A 172 13.64 5.59 10.91
CA THR A 172 13.12 4.24 11.09
C THR A 172 14.23 3.24 10.83
N PHE A 173 14.41 2.30 11.77
CA PHE A 173 15.25 1.12 11.60
C PHE A 173 14.37 -0.11 11.71
N PHE A 174 14.55 -1.09 10.84
CA PHE A 174 13.72 -2.28 10.83
C PHE A 174 14.52 -3.54 10.56
N THR A 175 14.05 -4.64 11.11
CA THR A 175 14.64 -5.96 10.91
C THR A 175 13.57 -7.03 10.95
N GLU A 176 13.68 -8.00 10.04
CA GLU A 176 12.89 -9.22 10.09
C GLU A 176 13.31 -10.07 11.30
N GLY A 177 12.34 -10.67 11.97
CA GLY A 177 12.54 -11.63 13.07
C GLY A 177 11.97 -13.01 12.73
N LEU A 178 10.89 -13.05 11.96
CA LEU A 178 10.24 -14.29 11.54
C LEU A 178 10.02 -14.24 10.03
N LYS A 179 10.36 -15.32 9.36
CA LYS A 179 10.15 -15.50 7.93
C LYS A 179 8.65 -15.43 7.59
N ASP A 180 8.32 -14.79 6.48
CA ASP A 180 6.97 -14.81 5.93
C ASP A 180 6.60 -16.16 5.32
N GLN A 181 5.32 -16.41 5.10
CA GLN A 181 4.83 -17.64 4.48
C GLN A 181 4.39 -17.37 3.05
N ILE A 182 4.58 -18.36 2.17
CA ILE A 182 4.09 -18.32 0.78
C ILE A 182 2.55 -18.38 0.83
N ARG A 183 1.91 -17.43 0.16
CA ARG A 183 0.44 -17.35 0.02
C ARG A 183 0.00 -17.72 -1.40
N ASP A 184 0.83 -17.38 -2.38
CA ASP A 184 0.64 -17.69 -3.79
C ASP A 184 1.95 -18.29 -4.36
N ASP A 185 1.85 -19.25 -5.27
CA ASP A 185 3.00 -19.92 -5.92
C ASP A 185 3.91 -18.93 -6.68
N ASN A 186 3.39 -17.76 -7.06
CA ASN A 186 4.14 -16.72 -7.76
C ASN A 186 4.70 -15.64 -6.82
N GLU A 187 4.44 -15.72 -5.53
CA GLU A 187 4.92 -14.76 -4.56
C GLU A 187 6.42 -14.91 -4.28
N ILE A 188 7.16 -13.79 -4.34
CA ILE A 188 8.57 -13.77 -3.95
C ILE A 188 8.63 -13.54 -2.43
N ILE A 189 9.02 -14.59 -1.71
CA ILE A 189 9.29 -14.49 -0.28
C ILE A 189 10.71 -13.98 -0.06
N TYR A 190 10.84 -13.06 0.87
CA TYR A 190 12.12 -12.48 1.28
C TYR A 190 12.53 -12.97 2.66
N LYS A 191 13.83 -12.95 2.94
CA LYS A 191 14.43 -13.31 4.22
C LYS A 191 15.63 -12.44 4.55
N HIS A 192 15.99 -12.41 5.84
CA HIS A 192 17.10 -11.60 6.36
C HIS A 192 16.94 -10.11 6.03
N VAL A 193 15.69 -9.64 6.03
CA VAL A 193 15.38 -8.24 5.71
C VAL A 193 15.78 -7.35 6.88
N ASN A 194 16.59 -6.33 6.58
CA ASN A 194 16.93 -5.28 7.53
C ASN A 194 17.20 -3.97 6.77
N GLY A 195 16.99 -2.85 7.44
CA GLY A 195 17.20 -1.57 6.79
C GLY A 195 16.91 -0.37 7.66
N ALA A 196 17.01 0.78 7.02
CA ALA A 196 16.71 2.08 7.60
C ALA A 196 16.01 2.97 6.57
N ARG A 197 15.13 3.84 7.07
CA ARG A 197 14.52 4.91 6.32
C ARG A 197 14.68 6.22 7.07
N PHE A 198 14.98 7.27 6.34
CA PHE A 198 15.08 8.63 6.85
C PHE A 198 14.18 9.54 6.01
N THR A 199 13.43 10.42 6.65
CA THR A 199 12.54 11.35 5.96
C THR A 199 12.74 12.74 6.52
N LEU A 200 12.94 13.71 5.65
CA LEU A 200 12.89 15.14 6.00
C LEU A 200 11.53 15.69 5.56
N ASN A 201 10.70 16.04 6.54
CA ASN A 201 9.42 16.69 6.32
C ASN A 201 9.63 18.21 6.24
N ALA A 202 9.79 18.71 5.03
CA ALA A 202 10.01 20.09 4.64
C ALA A 202 9.00 20.45 3.52
N PRO A 203 9.01 21.67 2.95
CA PRO A 203 8.15 21.98 1.79
C PRO A 203 8.31 21.01 0.62
N ILE A 204 9.49 20.40 0.48
CA ILE A 204 9.69 19.17 -0.30
C ILE A 204 10.01 18.07 0.71
N ASN A 205 9.06 17.14 0.90
CA ASN A 205 9.32 15.95 1.70
C ASN A 205 10.23 15.02 0.92
N ILE A 206 11.34 14.62 1.52
CA ILE A 206 12.32 13.73 0.87
C ILE A 206 12.55 12.53 1.78
N GLY A 207 12.46 11.33 1.22
CA GLY A 207 12.74 10.07 1.89
C GLY A 207 13.94 9.34 1.28
N LEU A 208 14.77 8.76 2.13
CA LEU A 208 15.88 7.89 1.78
C LEU A 208 15.66 6.52 2.42
N THR A 209 15.71 5.47 1.63
CA THR A 209 15.63 4.07 2.07
C THR A 209 16.93 3.33 1.77
N LEU A 210 17.44 2.61 2.76
CA LEU A 210 18.56 1.68 2.64
C LEU A 210 18.10 0.34 3.21
N ALA A 211 18.20 -0.75 2.43
CA ALA A 211 17.83 -2.06 2.92
C ALA A 211 18.75 -3.17 2.38
N SER A 212 18.73 -4.29 3.07
CA SER A 212 19.41 -5.52 2.65
C SER A 212 18.48 -6.70 2.90
N PHE A 213 18.41 -7.64 1.96
CA PHE A 213 17.56 -8.82 2.03
C PHE A 213 18.03 -9.91 1.06
N GLN A 214 17.45 -11.09 1.16
CA GLN A 214 17.60 -12.19 0.22
C GLN A 214 16.22 -12.66 -0.22
N GLU A 215 16.09 -13.14 -1.45
CA GLU A 215 14.90 -13.90 -1.86
C GLU A 215 15.00 -15.32 -1.31
N ASP A 216 13.90 -15.91 -0.87
CA ASP A 216 13.90 -17.26 -0.30
C ASP A 216 13.89 -18.34 -1.39
N ARG A 217 14.96 -18.39 -2.13
CA ARG A 217 15.23 -19.41 -3.15
C ARG A 217 16.67 -19.88 -3.07
N PRO A 218 16.98 -21.10 -3.59
CA PRO A 218 18.34 -21.63 -3.59
C PRO A 218 19.33 -20.67 -4.25
N LEU A 219 20.50 -20.47 -3.62
CA LEU A 219 21.60 -19.65 -4.15
C LEU A 219 21.26 -18.18 -4.39
N SER A 220 20.16 -17.68 -3.85
CA SER A 220 19.81 -16.24 -3.94
C SER A 220 20.92 -15.38 -3.32
N PRO A 221 21.39 -14.34 -4.03
CA PRO A 221 22.37 -13.42 -3.47
C PRO A 221 21.73 -12.55 -2.38
N THR A 222 22.55 -11.89 -1.58
CA THR A 222 22.09 -10.78 -0.76
C THR A 222 21.95 -9.55 -1.65
N TYR A 223 20.77 -8.99 -1.69
CA TYR A 223 20.50 -7.72 -2.35
C TYR A 223 20.71 -6.55 -1.41
N ARG A 224 21.13 -5.43 -1.95
CA ARG A 224 21.22 -4.11 -1.29
C ARG A 224 20.34 -3.15 -2.07
N LEU A 225 19.37 -2.56 -1.40
CA LEU A 225 18.44 -1.60 -1.97
C LEU A 225 18.84 -0.19 -1.54
N PHE A 226 18.83 0.72 -2.51
CA PHE A 226 18.85 2.15 -2.32
C PHE A 226 17.56 2.72 -2.91
N GLY A 227 16.83 3.52 -2.14
CA GLY A 227 15.58 4.16 -2.56
C GLY A 227 15.57 5.64 -2.21
N LEU A 228 15.06 6.44 -3.14
CA LEU A 228 14.76 7.86 -2.93
C LEU A 228 13.29 8.10 -3.27
N ASP A 229 12.63 8.91 -2.49
CA ASP A 229 11.27 9.37 -2.75
C ASP A 229 11.09 10.82 -2.36
N PHE A 230 10.12 11.47 -2.99
CA PHE A 230 9.75 12.82 -2.64
C PHE A 230 8.26 13.08 -2.88
N VAL A 231 7.73 14.10 -2.21
CA VAL A 231 6.46 14.74 -2.52
C VAL A 231 6.55 16.23 -2.22
N THR A 232 5.96 17.03 -3.10
CA THR A 232 5.87 18.49 -2.92
C THR A 232 4.57 19.02 -3.50
N HIS A 233 4.16 20.19 -3.01
CA HIS A 233 2.98 20.91 -3.50
C HIS A 233 3.39 22.30 -3.99
N ILE A 234 3.02 22.61 -5.23
CA ILE A 234 3.30 23.88 -5.89
C ILE A 234 1.96 24.45 -6.36
N GLY A 235 1.34 25.32 -5.55
CA GLY A 235 -0.03 25.77 -5.81
C GLY A 235 -1.02 24.60 -5.86
N ASN A 236 -1.68 24.42 -6.99
CA ASN A 236 -2.66 23.34 -7.22
C ASN A 236 -2.03 22.03 -7.68
N LEU A 237 -0.72 21.97 -7.83
CA LEU A 237 0.01 20.79 -8.29
C LEU A 237 0.64 20.06 -7.13
N GLU A 238 0.31 18.78 -6.94
CA GLU A 238 1.10 17.81 -6.19
C GLU A 238 2.03 17.08 -7.18
N LEU A 239 3.31 17.04 -6.86
CA LEU A 239 4.31 16.28 -7.59
C LEU A 239 4.96 15.28 -6.65
N SER A 240 4.99 14.02 -7.03
CA SER A 240 5.58 12.93 -6.24
C SER A 240 6.33 11.94 -7.12
N GLY A 241 7.31 11.28 -6.56
CA GLY A 241 8.07 10.26 -7.28
C GLY A 241 8.90 9.41 -6.34
N GLU A 242 9.22 8.22 -6.82
CA GLU A 242 10.11 7.29 -6.14
C GLU A 242 11.03 6.62 -7.15
N GLY A 243 12.26 6.34 -6.72
CA GLY A 243 13.22 5.59 -7.49
C GLY A 243 13.96 4.60 -6.61
N PHE A 244 14.14 3.40 -7.12
CA PHE A 244 14.83 2.31 -6.42
C PHE A 244 15.89 1.72 -7.32
N TYR A 245 17.03 1.42 -6.72
CA TYR A 245 18.11 0.66 -7.34
C TYR A 245 18.53 -0.48 -6.41
N ARG A 246 18.64 -1.67 -6.95
CA ARG A 246 19.01 -2.87 -6.23
C ARG A 246 20.24 -3.51 -6.86
N ASN A 247 21.25 -3.81 -6.07
CA ASN A 247 22.40 -4.60 -6.50
C ASN A 247 22.65 -5.79 -5.59
N THR A 248 23.37 -6.77 -6.08
CA THR A 248 23.80 -7.91 -5.28
C THR A 248 25.03 -7.55 -4.45
N ASN A 249 25.32 -8.33 -3.41
CA ASN A 249 26.53 -8.19 -2.60
C ASN A 249 27.83 -8.42 -3.41
N LYS A 250 27.73 -8.97 -4.62
CA LYS A 250 28.85 -9.12 -5.57
C LYS A 250 28.94 -7.96 -6.57
N GLY A 251 28.08 -6.97 -6.46
CA GLY A 251 28.03 -5.80 -7.34
C GLY A 251 27.31 -6.02 -8.67
N ASN A 252 26.66 -7.19 -8.87
CA ASN A 252 25.83 -7.42 -10.06
C ASN A 252 24.53 -6.62 -9.95
N ASP A 253 23.98 -6.24 -11.10
CA ASP A 253 22.67 -5.63 -11.18
C ASP A 253 21.59 -6.53 -10.57
N GLY A 254 20.73 -5.98 -9.76
CA GLY A 254 19.60 -6.64 -9.13
C GLY A 254 18.25 -6.07 -9.56
N GLY A 255 18.27 -5.03 -10.40
CA GLY A 255 17.09 -4.34 -10.89
C GLY A 255 16.93 -2.91 -10.37
N SER A 256 16.17 -2.14 -11.12
CA SER A 256 15.85 -0.75 -10.80
C SER A 256 14.44 -0.38 -11.26
N GLY A 257 13.89 0.69 -10.72
CA GLY A 257 12.62 1.21 -11.17
C GLY A 257 12.37 2.58 -10.58
N ALA A 258 11.63 3.39 -11.31
CA ALA A 258 11.25 4.73 -10.86
C ALA A 258 9.90 5.13 -11.42
N TYR A 259 9.25 6.06 -10.74
CA TYR A 259 8.10 6.77 -11.28
C TYR A 259 8.12 8.24 -10.91
N LEU A 260 7.45 9.03 -11.73
CA LEU A 260 7.11 10.43 -11.49
C LEU A 260 5.62 10.61 -11.71
N GLN A 261 4.91 11.13 -10.71
CA GLN A 261 3.47 11.34 -10.74
C GLN A 261 3.13 12.79 -10.46
N SER A 262 2.13 13.30 -11.17
CA SER A 262 1.52 14.59 -10.89
C SER A 262 0.04 14.45 -10.63
N ALA A 263 -0.50 15.25 -9.70
CA ALA A 263 -1.91 15.43 -9.46
C ALA A 263 -2.23 16.94 -9.45
N TYR A 264 -2.98 17.41 -10.43
CA TYR A 264 -3.32 18.82 -10.58
C TYR A 264 -4.79 19.05 -10.25
N HIS A 265 -5.07 19.88 -9.24
CA HIS A 265 -6.43 20.23 -8.82
C HIS A 265 -7.10 21.15 -9.83
N LEU A 266 -8.13 20.66 -10.50
CA LEU A 266 -8.90 21.37 -11.52
C LEU A 266 -10.05 22.22 -10.93
N GLY A 267 -10.36 22.06 -9.65
CA GLY A 267 -11.56 22.62 -9.00
C GLY A 267 -12.69 21.58 -8.86
N ASN A 268 -13.69 21.90 -8.02
CA ASN A 268 -14.83 21.03 -7.73
C ASN A 268 -14.43 19.58 -7.37
N GLU A 269 -13.33 19.43 -6.63
CA GLU A 269 -12.79 18.13 -6.19
C GLU A 269 -12.37 17.19 -7.32
N TRP A 270 -12.09 17.71 -8.51
CA TRP A 270 -11.48 17.00 -9.62
C TRP A 270 -9.97 17.21 -9.64
N TYR A 271 -9.23 16.12 -9.90
CA TYR A 271 -7.78 16.10 -10.03
C TYR A 271 -7.40 15.43 -11.35
N TRP A 272 -6.56 16.08 -12.15
CA TRP A 272 -5.95 15.50 -13.32
C TRP A 272 -4.66 14.80 -12.93
N LEU A 273 -4.45 13.60 -13.46
CA LEU A 273 -3.33 12.75 -13.08
C LEU A 273 -2.48 12.40 -14.29
N THR A 274 -1.17 12.42 -14.11
CA THR A 274 -0.23 11.79 -15.02
C THR A 274 0.82 11.03 -14.22
N ARG A 275 1.29 9.90 -14.73
CA ARG A 275 2.40 9.14 -14.16
C ARG A 275 3.24 8.54 -15.29
N LEU A 276 4.55 8.65 -15.18
CA LEU A 276 5.55 8.02 -16.02
C LEU A 276 6.35 7.05 -15.15
N GLU A 277 6.60 5.85 -15.65
CA GLU A 277 7.27 4.78 -14.92
C GLU A 277 8.28 4.07 -15.81
N THR A 278 9.38 3.68 -15.20
CA THR A 278 10.37 2.78 -15.79
C THR A 278 10.71 1.67 -14.82
N PHE A 279 10.96 0.49 -15.32
CA PHE A 279 11.32 -0.67 -14.54
C PHE A 279 12.28 -1.55 -15.34
N ASP A 280 13.32 -2.03 -14.69
CA ASP A 280 14.27 -2.98 -15.24
C ASP A 280 14.62 -4.03 -14.19
N HIS A 281 14.51 -5.29 -14.55
CA HIS A 281 14.80 -6.39 -13.63
C HIS A 281 15.44 -7.54 -14.40
N PRO A 282 16.59 -8.10 -13.96
CA PRO A 282 17.35 -9.10 -14.68
C PRO A 282 16.56 -10.36 -15.07
N GLU A 283 15.53 -10.72 -14.29
CA GLU A 283 14.74 -11.93 -14.51
C GLU A 283 13.34 -11.63 -15.07
N SER A 284 12.71 -10.51 -14.66
CA SER A 284 11.35 -10.17 -15.08
C SER A 284 11.30 -9.28 -16.32
N GLY A 285 12.47 -8.81 -16.81
CA GLY A 285 12.57 -7.94 -17.96
C GLY A 285 12.33 -6.47 -17.66
N SER A 286 12.28 -5.66 -18.71
CA SER A 286 12.14 -4.20 -18.65
C SER A 286 10.77 -3.77 -19.09
N ALA A 287 10.23 -2.73 -18.48
CA ALA A 287 8.96 -2.11 -18.86
C ALA A 287 8.99 -0.60 -18.69
N GLU A 288 8.31 0.07 -19.59
CA GLU A 288 7.95 1.48 -19.47
C GLU A 288 6.43 1.59 -19.42
N ARG A 289 5.92 2.42 -18.54
CA ARG A 289 4.48 2.65 -18.41
C ARG A 289 4.19 4.14 -18.27
N TRP A 290 3.11 4.55 -18.85
CA TRP A 290 2.53 5.87 -18.63
C TRP A 290 1.05 5.74 -18.28
N LEU A 291 0.57 6.68 -17.50
CA LEU A 291 -0.80 6.78 -17.05
C LEU A 291 -1.27 8.22 -17.24
N ILE A 292 -2.47 8.36 -17.75
CA ILE A 292 -3.23 9.61 -17.77
C ILE A 292 -4.59 9.32 -17.13
N GLY A 293 -5.04 10.17 -16.23
CA GLY A 293 -6.28 9.91 -15.54
C GLY A 293 -6.92 11.13 -14.90
N ALA A 294 -8.06 10.90 -14.29
CA ALA A 294 -8.75 11.87 -13.47
C ALA A 294 -9.33 11.20 -12.22
N THR A 295 -9.21 11.86 -11.08
CA THR A 295 -9.84 11.41 -9.83
C THR A 295 -10.79 12.46 -9.32
N LYS A 296 -11.99 12.04 -8.95
CA LYS A 296 -13.00 12.84 -8.26
C LYS A 296 -13.05 12.46 -6.79
N ARG A 297 -12.83 13.40 -5.90
CA ARG A 297 -13.17 13.24 -4.49
C ARG A 297 -14.67 13.50 -4.34
N VAL A 298 -15.45 12.42 -4.24
CA VAL A 298 -16.92 12.48 -4.13
C VAL A 298 -17.32 12.94 -2.73
N LYS A 299 -16.61 12.43 -1.72
CA LYS A 299 -16.67 12.82 -0.30
C LYS A 299 -15.25 12.77 0.27
N PRO A 300 -14.98 13.31 1.47
CA PRO A 300 -13.65 13.23 2.08
C PRO A 300 -13.05 11.82 2.15
N ASN A 301 -13.91 10.82 2.26
CA ASN A 301 -13.56 9.39 2.38
C ASN A 301 -13.92 8.57 1.13
N GLN A 302 -14.21 9.17 -0.01
CA GLN A 302 -14.65 8.48 -1.23
C GLN A 302 -13.97 9.05 -2.46
N LEU A 303 -13.29 8.21 -3.22
CA LEU A 303 -12.64 8.54 -4.48
C LEU A 303 -13.24 7.75 -5.64
N LEU A 304 -13.53 8.43 -6.72
CA LEU A 304 -13.86 7.83 -8.03
C LEU A 304 -12.72 8.13 -8.98
N LYS A 305 -12.09 7.10 -9.53
CA LYS A 305 -10.86 7.19 -10.33
C LYS A 305 -11.10 6.67 -11.74
N PHE A 306 -10.49 7.32 -12.70
CA PHE A 306 -10.50 6.95 -14.12
C PHE A 306 -9.08 7.03 -14.63
N GLU A 307 -8.59 5.95 -15.25
CA GLU A 307 -7.22 5.84 -15.70
C GLU A 307 -7.16 5.20 -17.09
N PHE A 308 -6.30 5.72 -17.91
CA PHE A 308 -5.84 5.08 -19.13
C PHE A 308 -4.36 4.80 -19.01
N VAL A 309 -3.99 3.52 -19.10
CA VAL A 309 -2.62 3.03 -18.92
C VAL A 309 -2.09 2.48 -20.23
N GLY A 310 -0.91 2.94 -20.62
CA GLY A 310 -0.19 2.45 -21.78
C GLY A 310 1.28 2.20 -21.47
N GLY A 311 2.02 1.70 -22.43
CA GLY A 311 3.46 1.44 -22.27
C GLY A 311 3.98 0.28 -23.09
N SER A 312 5.23 -0.12 -22.82
CA SER A 312 5.97 -1.22 -23.43
C SER A 312 6.45 -2.22 -22.37
N GLY A 313 6.96 -3.38 -22.81
CA GLY A 313 7.37 -4.48 -21.94
C GLY A 313 6.17 -5.28 -21.40
N GLU A 314 6.39 -6.48 -20.95
CA GLU A 314 5.38 -7.35 -20.32
C GLU A 314 5.81 -7.62 -18.88
N LEU A 315 4.97 -7.18 -17.95
CA LEU A 315 5.11 -7.50 -16.53
C LEU A 315 3.80 -8.11 -16.04
N PRO A 316 3.86 -9.16 -15.22
CA PRO A 316 2.68 -9.71 -14.55
C PRO A 316 1.92 -8.59 -13.82
N ASP A 317 0.59 -8.62 -13.89
CA ASP A 317 -0.32 -7.69 -13.22
C ASP A 317 -0.04 -6.20 -13.44
N SER A 318 0.47 -5.86 -14.62
CA SER A 318 0.63 -4.49 -15.08
C SER A 318 -0.42 -4.18 -16.14
N PRO A 319 -1.66 -3.88 -15.75
CA PRO A 319 -2.76 -3.71 -16.69
C PRO A 319 -2.48 -2.55 -17.63
N ARG A 320 -2.84 -2.73 -18.91
CA ARG A 320 -2.87 -1.68 -19.93
C ARG A 320 -4.28 -1.56 -20.46
N GLY A 321 -4.74 -0.35 -20.64
CA GLY A 321 -6.11 -0.08 -21.08
C GLY A 321 -6.80 0.91 -20.17
N PHE A 322 -8.11 0.87 -20.14
CA PHE A 322 -8.92 1.72 -19.28
C PHE A 322 -9.26 1.02 -17.96
N ILE A 323 -9.12 1.75 -16.85
CA ILE A 323 -9.48 1.29 -15.51
C ILE A 323 -10.30 2.39 -14.84
N SER A 324 -11.39 2.01 -14.20
CA SER A 324 -12.15 2.91 -13.33
C SER A 324 -12.44 2.21 -12.02
N THR A 325 -12.15 2.87 -10.90
CA THR A 325 -12.41 2.34 -9.56
C THR A 325 -13.12 3.35 -8.68
N PHE A 326 -13.96 2.84 -7.81
CA PHE A 326 -14.51 3.56 -6.67
C PHE A 326 -13.89 3.01 -5.39
N ALA A 327 -13.31 3.88 -4.60
CA ALA A 327 -12.67 3.54 -3.33
C ALA A 327 -13.34 4.29 -2.18
N VAL A 328 -13.54 3.61 -1.05
CA VAL A 328 -14.19 4.16 0.14
C VAL A 328 -13.45 3.76 1.40
N LEU A 329 -13.29 4.73 2.31
CA LEU A 329 -12.86 4.54 3.70
C LEU A 329 -14.08 4.65 4.62
N PHE A 330 -14.21 3.79 5.63
CA PHE A 330 -15.34 3.75 6.56
C PHE A 330 -14.92 3.44 8.00
#